data_1d52de948425a55ab924f6b596fd9bc1
#
_entry.id   1d52de948425a55ab924f6b596fd9bc1
#
_cell.length_a   1.000
_cell.length_b   1.000
_cell.length_c   1.000
_cell.angle_alpha   90.00
_cell.angle_beta   90.00
_cell.angle_gamma   90.00
#
_symmetry.space_group_name_H-M   'P 1'
#
loop_
_entity.id
_entity.type
_entity.pdbx_description
1 polymer ?
#
loop_
_entity_poly.entity_id
_entity_poly.type
_entity_poly.pdbx_seq_one_letter_code
_entity_poly.pdbx_strand_id
1 'polypeptide(L)'
;MKSLKLGCQPLDDLLGGGLEQGIITKVFGEAGTGKTNLLLQASRECIRAGGTVAYIDTEGVSLERLRQICTKQEYPKILENMKVFSPTSFAEQETILSDVCTLKDVDCITVDTMNMFYRLELEGDRESGMRSFLRQMTQLQLTARKKNLYVVIAEQVYTDKNGEIKPFSHRETDHMVKTVIKLERKGIGERQATLMKHRFQPEGKTAIFRITHHGLE
;
A
#
# COMPACT_ATOMS: atom_id res chain seq x y z
N MET A 1 10.02 7.04 -17.23
CA MET A 1 9.48 7.22 -15.88
C MET A 1 10.40 6.53 -14.89
N LYS A 2 10.61 7.12 -13.72
CA LYS A 2 11.40 6.49 -12.67
C LYS A 2 10.50 5.49 -11.93
N SER A 3 10.88 4.22 -11.86
CA SER A 3 10.16 3.19 -11.12
C SER A 3 10.94 2.81 -9.86
N LEU A 4 10.23 2.49 -8.78
CA LEU A 4 10.80 2.00 -7.54
C LEU A 4 10.67 0.46 -7.53
N LYS A 5 11.78 -0.24 -7.63
CA LYS A 5 11.80 -1.70 -7.47
C LYS A 5 11.39 -2.08 -6.05
N LEU A 6 10.65 -3.16 -5.94
CA LEU A 6 10.28 -3.75 -4.65
C LEU A 6 11.38 -4.66 -4.09
N GLY A 7 12.36 -5.01 -4.91
CA GLY A 7 13.40 -5.98 -4.55
C GLY A 7 12.87 -7.42 -4.48
N CYS A 8 11.75 -7.67 -5.14
CA CYS A 8 11.17 -8.99 -5.38
C CYS A 8 10.99 -9.12 -6.89
N GLN A 9 11.88 -9.86 -7.55
CA GLN A 9 11.96 -9.91 -9.01
C GLN A 9 10.62 -10.28 -9.67
N PRO A 10 9.85 -11.30 -9.18
CA PRO A 10 8.54 -11.61 -9.76
C PRO A 10 7.56 -10.45 -9.72
N LEU A 11 7.55 -9.66 -8.63
CA LEU A 11 6.66 -8.50 -8.50
C LEU A 11 7.15 -7.31 -9.35
N ASP A 12 8.46 -7.10 -9.42
CA ASP A 12 9.05 -6.06 -10.26
C ASP A 12 8.75 -6.33 -11.75
N ASP A 13 8.85 -7.59 -12.20
CA ASP A 13 8.53 -8.01 -13.56
C ASP A 13 7.02 -7.92 -13.85
N LEU A 14 6.18 -8.23 -12.86
CA LEU A 14 4.73 -8.07 -12.94
C LEU A 14 4.36 -6.61 -13.23
N LEU A 15 5.03 -5.68 -12.53
CA LEU A 15 4.80 -4.23 -12.62
C LEU A 15 5.56 -3.56 -13.79
N GLY A 16 6.35 -4.32 -14.55
CA GLY A 16 7.15 -3.75 -15.64
C GLY A 16 8.32 -2.90 -15.17
N GLY A 17 8.88 -3.24 -13.98
CA GLY A 17 10.08 -2.60 -13.43
C GLY A 17 9.89 -2.00 -12.03
N GLY A 18 8.71 -2.09 -11.43
CA GLY A 18 8.41 -1.62 -10.08
C GLY A 18 7.27 -0.62 -9.98
N LEU A 19 7.15 0.03 -8.85
CA LEU A 19 6.10 1.03 -8.57
C LEU A 19 6.32 2.31 -9.38
N GLU A 20 5.23 2.91 -9.86
CA GLU A 20 5.25 4.15 -10.62
C GLU A 20 5.05 5.38 -9.70
N GLN A 21 5.77 6.47 -9.99
CA GLN A 21 5.54 7.78 -9.36
C GLN A 21 4.29 8.47 -9.93
N GLY A 22 3.71 9.37 -9.13
CA GLY A 22 2.60 10.22 -9.54
C GLY A 22 1.25 9.53 -9.61
N ILE A 23 1.16 8.30 -9.11
CA ILE A 23 -0.08 7.52 -9.06
C ILE A 23 -0.26 6.83 -7.71
N ILE A 24 -1.48 6.35 -7.46
CA ILE A 24 -1.76 5.41 -6.37
C ILE A 24 -1.67 3.98 -6.90
N THR A 25 -0.85 3.15 -6.23
CA THR A 25 -0.85 1.70 -6.35
C THR A 25 -1.64 1.11 -5.18
N LYS A 26 -2.67 0.33 -5.49
CA LYS A 26 -3.50 -0.38 -4.51
C LYS A 26 -3.15 -1.85 -4.47
N VAL A 27 -2.98 -2.38 -3.26
CA VAL A 27 -2.78 -3.80 -3.00
C VAL A 27 -3.91 -4.30 -2.11
N PHE A 28 -4.60 -5.37 -2.49
CA PHE A 28 -5.65 -5.95 -1.68
C PHE A 28 -5.57 -7.47 -1.64
N GLY A 29 -6.16 -8.07 -0.62
CA GLY A 29 -6.18 -9.51 -0.41
C GLY A 29 -6.48 -9.86 1.04
N GLU A 30 -6.72 -11.14 1.31
CA GLU A 30 -7.00 -11.64 2.65
C GLU A 30 -5.84 -11.41 3.63
N ALA A 31 -6.09 -11.62 4.92
CA ALA A 31 -5.05 -11.58 5.94
C ALA A 31 -3.94 -12.60 5.63
N GLY A 32 -2.66 -12.20 5.84
CA GLY A 32 -1.50 -13.07 5.62
C GLY A 32 -1.13 -13.30 4.14
N THR A 33 -1.68 -12.54 3.19
CA THR A 33 -1.28 -12.60 1.76
C THR A 33 -0.02 -11.81 1.45
N GLY A 34 0.46 -10.97 2.39
CA GLY A 34 1.72 -10.23 2.24
C GLY A 34 1.57 -8.74 1.95
N LYS A 35 0.38 -8.14 2.14
CA LYS A 35 0.15 -6.69 1.94
C LYS A 35 1.14 -5.84 2.72
N THR A 36 1.17 -5.98 4.05
CA THR A 36 2.11 -5.28 4.94
C THR A 36 3.57 -5.50 4.53
N ASN A 37 3.95 -6.75 4.18
CA ASN A 37 5.32 -7.03 3.71
C ASN A 37 5.66 -6.24 2.43
N LEU A 38 4.72 -6.13 1.49
CA LEU A 38 4.91 -5.37 0.26
C LEU A 38 5.10 -3.87 0.57
N LEU A 39 4.28 -3.31 1.46
CA LEU A 39 4.39 -1.91 1.86
C LEU A 39 5.70 -1.62 2.61
N LEU A 40 6.10 -2.49 3.55
CA LEU A 40 7.38 -2.36 4.26
C LEU A 40 8.57 -2.47 3.29
N GLN A 41 8.49 -3.38 2.31
CA GLN A 41 9.54 -3.56 1.31
C GLN A 41 9.63 -2.35 0.36
N ALA A 42 8.49 -1.82 -0.09
CA ALA A 42 8.44 -0.58 -0.85
C ALA A 42 9.06 0.60 -0.08
N SER A 43 8.74 0.70 1.22
CA SER A 43 9.30 1.71 2.12
C SER A 43 10.82 1.56 2.24
N ARG A 44 11.31 0.35 2.48
CA ARG A 44 12.74 0.04 2.54
C ARG A 44 13.46 0.44 1.25
N GLU A 45 12.94 0.05 0.10
CA GLU A 45 13.56 0.35 -1.19
C GLU A 45 13.55 1.84 -1.51
N CYS A 46 12.49 2.57 -1.12
CA CYS A 46 12.45 4.02 -1.23
C CYS A 46 13.58 4.67 -0.42
N ILE A 47 13.78 4.23 0.83
CA ILE A 47 14.85 4.77 1.70
C ILE A 47 16.24 4.33 1.21
N ARG A 48 16.41 3.12 0.68
CA ARG A 48 17.64 2.70 0.02
C ARG A 48 18.01 3.60 -1.15
N ALA A 49 17.02 4.06 -1.90
CA ALA A 49 17.19 5.01 -2.99
C ALA A 49 17.43 6.47 -2.53
N GLY A 50 17.51 6.71 -1.21
CA GLY A 50 17.77 8.03 -0.61
C GLY A 50 16.52 8.85 -0.30
N GLY A 51 15.33 8.25 -0.41
CA GLY A 51 14.06 8.91 -0.11
C GLY A 51 13.64 8.82 1.35
N THR A 52 12.57 9.53 1.68
CA THR A 52 11.90 9.53 2.99
C THR A 52 10.47 9.00 2.83
N VAL A 53 10.02 8.22 3.80
CA VAL A 53 8.71 7.55 3.79
C VAL A 53 7.83 8.08 4.91
N ALA A 54 6.56 8.38 4.59
CA ALA A 54 5.49 8.50 5.55
C ALA A 54 4.67 7.21 5.53
N TYR A 55 4.71 6.47 6.63
CA TYR A 55 4.00 5.21 6.82
C TYR A 55 2.81 5.42 7.76
N ILE A 56 1.60 5.30 7.23
CA ILE A 56 0.37 5.40 8.01
C ILE A 56 -0.07 3.99 8.35
N ASP A 57 -0.04 3.67 9.65
CA ASP A 57 -0.27 2.35 10.21
C ASP A 57 -1.58 2.31 11.00
N THR A 58 -2.58 1.62 10.49
CA THR A 58 -3.88 1.46 11.15
C THR A 58 -4.07 0.08 11.80
N GLU A 59 -3.15 -0.87 11.54
CA GLU A 59 -3.29 -2.26 12.01
C GLU A 59 -2.23 -2.66 13.05
N GLY A 60 -1.20 -1.84 13.26
CA GLY A 60 -0.09 -2.15 14.13
C GLY A 60 1.05 -2.86 13.41
N VAL A 61 1.92 -2.08 12.77
CA VAL A 61 3.07 -2.63 12.04
C VAL A 61 4.10 -3.22 13.01
N SER A 62 4.58 -4.42 12.69
CA SER A 62 5.64 -5.05 13.46
C SER A 62 7.02 -4.46 13.12
N LEU A 63 7.61 -3.71 14.04
CA LEU A 63 9.00 -3.25 13.92
C LEU A 63 9.98 -4.43 13.83
N GLU A 64 9.66 -5.56 14.48
CA GLU A 64 10.46 -6.77 14.34
C GLU A 64 10.43 -7.30 12.90
N ARG A 65 9.26 -7.23 12.23
CA ARG A 65 9.17 -7.60 10.82
C ARG A 65 9.98 -6.65 9.93
N LEU A 66 9.93 -5.35 10.19
CA LEU A 66 10.77 -4.38 9.51
C LEU A 66 12.26 -4.71 9.71
N ARG A 67 12.66 -5.06 10.94
CA ARG A 67 14.03 -5.47 11.25
C ARG A 67 14.47 -6.72 10.51
N GLN A 68 13.59 -7.72 10.36
CA GLN A 68 13.89 -8.97 9.64
C GLN A 68 14.18 -8.73 8.16
N ILE A 69 13.41 -7.85 7.52
CA ILE A 69 13.58 -7.57 6.08
C ILE A 69 14.72 -6.61 5.77
N CYS A 70 15.36 -6.05 6.79
CA CYS A 70 16.50 -5.14 6.67
C CYS A 70 17.80 -5.83 7.06
N THR A 71 18.92 -5.38 6.51
CA THR A 71 20.22 -5.74 7.07
C THR A 71 20.48 -5.00 8.38
N LYS A 72 21.36 -5.53 9.25
CA LYS A 72 21.72 -4.86 10.50
C LYS A 72 22.30 -3.45 10.29
N GLN A 73 23.03 -3.25 9.20
CA GLN A 73 23.69 -2.00 8.86
C GLN A 73 22.71 -0.92 8.36
N GLU A 74 21.68 -1.34 7.61
CA GLU A 74 20.71 -0.38 7.04
C GLU A 74 19.55 -0.04 7.98
N TYR A 75 19.23 -0.91 8.94
CA TYR A 75 18.07 -0.74 9.81
C TYR A 75 18.00 0.61 10.54
N PRO A 76 19.10 1.16 11.13
CA PRO A 76 19.09 2.49 11.72
C PRO A 76 18.69 3.59 10.71
N LYS A 77 19.23 3.54 9.49
CA LYS A 77 18.90 4.48 8.43
C LYS A 77 17.42 4.37 8.01
N ILE A 78 16.88 3.15 7.99
CA ILE A 78 15.47 2.92 7.68
C ILE A 78 14.59 3.58 8.74
N LEU A 79 14.88 3.38 10.03
CA LEU A 79 14.12 4.00 11.12
C LEU A 79 14.19 5.53 11.10
N GLU A 80 15.36 6.10 10.80
CA GLU A 80 15.56 7.55 10.72
C GLU A 80 14.75 8.21 9.60
N ASN A 81 14.57 7.53 8.47
CA ASN A 81 13.92 8.05 7.27
C ASN A 81 12.46 7.54 7.07
N MET A 82 11.94 6.78 8.02
CA MET A 82 10.57 6.27 8.02
C MET A 82 9.77 6.92 9.15
N LYS A 83 8.91 7.89 8.80
CA LYS A 83 8.00 8.54 9.74
C LYS A 83 6.72 7.70 9.85
N VAL A 84 6.51 7.09 11.01
CA VAL A 84 5.31 6.25 11.26
C VAL A 84 4.25 7.07 11.97
N PHE A 85 3.01 6.99 11.48
CA PHE A 85 1.83 7.63 12.02
C PHE A 85 0.78 6.56 12.31
N SER A 86 0.24 6.52 13.51
CA SER A 86 -0.68 5.47 13.95
C SER A 86 -2.02 6.09 14.39
N PRO A 87 -2.93 6.40 13.45
CA PRO A 87 -4.25 6.89 13.79
C PRO A 87 -5.05 5.85 14.59
N THR A 88 -5.91 6.32 15.48
CA THR A 88 -6.79 5.50 16.31
C THR A 88 -8.26 5.60 15.92
N SER A 89 -8.58 6.49 14.96
CA SER A 89 -9.93 6.69 14.43
C SER A 89 -9.90 7.13 12.97
N PHE A 90 -11.06 7.06 12.31
CA PHE A 90 -11.20 7.49 10.91
C PHE A 90 -10.97 9.00 10.73
N ALA A 91 -11.46 9.81 11.68
CA ALA A 91 -11.25 11.25 11.68
C ALA A 91 -9.77 11.62 11.87
N GLU A 92 -9.07 10.90 12.76
CA GLU A 92 -7.64 11.08 12.96
C GLU A 92 -6.84 10.64 11.72
N GLN A 93 -7.25 9.54 11.06
CA GLN A 93 -6.66 9.11 9.79
C GLN A 93 -6.78 10.21 8.72
N GLU A 94 -7.96 10.84 8.58
CA GLU A 94 -8.17 11.95 7.64
C GLU A 94 -7.25 13.14 7.94
N THR A 95 -7.11 13.49 9.22
CA THR A 95 -6.23 14.57 9.68
C THR A 95 -4.76 14.26 9.37
N ILE A 96 -4.28 13.08 9.78
CA ILE A 96 -2.90 12.64 9.55
C ILE A 96 -2.59 12.59 8.04
N LEU A 97 -3.50 12.06 7.22
CA LEU A 97 -3.32 12.05 5.76
C LEU A 97 -3.21 13.45 5.20
N SER A 98 -4.03 14.39 5.68
CA SER A 98 -3.96 15.80 5.30
C SER A 98 -2.59 16.39 5.62
N ASP A 99 -2.10 16.18 6.84
CA ASP A 99 -0.81 16.69 7.31
C ASP A 99 0.35 16.08 6.51
N VAL A 100 0.35 14.75 6.33
CA VAL A 100 1.36 14.03 5.55
C VAL A 100 1.42 14.55 4.11
N CYS A 101 0.26 14.84 3.51
CA CYS A 101 0.19 15.42 2.16
C CYS A 101 0.80 16.82 2.06
N THR A 102 0.99 17.54 3.16
CA THR A 102 1.67 18.86 3.18
C THR A 102 3.19 18.76 3.34
N LEU A 103 3.72 17.66 3.89
CA LEU A 103 5.15 17.47 4.13
C LEU A 103 5.95 17.64 2.82
N LYS A 104 7.04 18.40 2.89
CA LYS A 104 7.89 18.70 1.72
C LYS A 104 8.87 17.56 1.42
N ASP A 105 9.37 16.92 2.47
CA ASP A 105 10.47 15.95 2.40
C ASP A 105 9.93 14.52 2.55
N VAL A 106 8.99 14.13 1.66
CA VAL A 106 8.45 12.79 1.57
C VAL A 106 8.46 12.36 0.12
N ASP A 107 9.02 11.19 -0.16
CA ASP A 107 9.12 10.58 -1.48
C ASP A 107 8.12 9.44 -1.68
N CYS A 108 7.71 8.79 -0.59
CA CYS A 108 6.74 7.70 -0.60
C CYS A 108 5.75 7.84 0.56
N ILE A 109 4.47 7.64 0.26
CA ILE A 109 3.39 7.51 1.26
C ILE A 109 2.86 6.08 1.18
N THR A 110 2.85 5.38 2.31
CA THR A 110 2.25 4.06 2.46
C THR A 110 1.13 4.09 3.48
N VAL A 111 0.00 3.40 3.21
CA VAL A 111 -1.15 3.32 4.12
C VAL A 111 -1.54 1.87 4.34
N ASP A 112 -1.36 1.37 5.56
CA ASP A 112 -1.60 -0.03 5.94
C ASP A 112 -2.59 -0.13 7.12
N THR A 113 -3.91 -0.21 6.89
CA THR A 113 -4.64 -0.24 5.62
C THR A 113 -5.54 0.99 5.48
N MET A 114 -5.84 1.35 4.25
CA MET A 114 -6.63 2.55 3.95
C MET A 114 -8.08 2.47 4.45
N ASN A 115 -8.63 1.27 4.50
CA ASN A 115 -10.05 1.05 4.73
C ASN A 115 -10.41 0.40 6.07
N MET A 116 -9.47 0.29 7.02
CA MET A 116 -9.75 -0.32 8.31
C MET A 116 -10.83 0.47 9.08
N PHE A 117 -10.61 1.74 9.32
CA PHE A 117 -11.57 2.59 10.02
C PHE A 117 -12.79 2.93 9.16
N TYR A 118 -12.62 3.08 7.84
CA TYR A 118 -13.75 3.27 6.92
C TYR A 118 -14.79 2.16 7.04
N ARG A 119 -14.35 0.91 7.19
CA ARG A 119 -15.27 -0.22 7.38
C ARG A 119 -16.15 -0.06 8.63
N LEU A 120 -15.60 0.49 9.72
CA LEU A 120 -16.35 0.75 10.95
C LEU A 120 -17.39 1.86 10.76
N GLU A 121 -17.05 2.90 9.99
CA GLU A 121 -17.98 3.99 9.67
C GLU A 121 -19.18 3.54 8.82
N LEU A 122 -19.03 2.47 8.02
CA LEU A 122 -20.14 1.93 7.23
C LEU A 122 -21.26 1.34 8.10
N GLU A 123 -21.00 1.01 9.35
CA GLU A 123 -21.98 0.54 10.34
C GLU A 123 -22.72 1.71 11.03
N GLY A 124 -22.17 2.93 10.94
CA GLY A 124 -22.71 4.17 11.50
C GLY A 124 -23.24 5.15 10.45
N ASP A 125 -22.61 6.33 10.35
CA ASP A 125 -22.93 7.33 9.31
C ASP A 125 -22.22 7.01 7.99
N ARG A 126 -22.82 6.11 7.22
CA ARG A 126 -22.28 5.62 5.96
C ARG A 126 -22.00 6.73 4.94
N GLU A 127 -22.85 7.74 4.88
CA GLU A 127 -22.70 8.82 3.89
C GLU A 127 -21.53 9.75 4.23
N SER A 128 -21.39 10.11 5.51
CA SER A 128 -20.27 10.89 6.00
C SER A 128 -18.95 10.12 5.85
N GLY A 129 -18.95 8.83 6.21
CA GLY A 129 -17.79 7.94 6.03
C GLY A 129 -17.35 7.86 4.58
N MET A 130 -18.28 7.72 3.64
CA MET A 130 -17.99 7.69 2.22
C MET A 130 -17.39 9.01 1.72
N ARG A 131 -17.97 10.15 2.12
CA ARG A 131 -17.42 11.47 1.75
C ARG A 131 -16.00 11.68 2.26
N SER A 132 -15.73 11.29 3.51
CA SER A 132 -14.41 11.37 4.09
C SER A 132 -13.42 10.45 3.33
N PHE A 133 -13.79 9.20 3.06
CA PHE A 133 -12.94 8.28 2.30
C PHE A 133 -12.58 8.82 0.91
N LEU A 134 -13.56 9.39 0.19
CA LEU A 134 -13.33 10.02 -1.11
C LEU A 134 -12.40 11.23 -1.01
N ARG A 135 -12.54 12.08 0.03
CA ARG A 135 -11.62 13.21 0.26
C ARG A 135 -10.19 12.73 0.48
N GLN A 136 -10.00 11.72 1.35
CA GLN A 136 -8.69 11.12 1.63
C GLN A 136 -8.03 10.58 0.35
N MET A 137 -8.76 9.79 -0.44
CA MET A 137 -8.28 9.23 -1.70
C MET A 137 -7.96 10.31 -2.74
N THR A 138 -8.80 11.34 -2.85
CA THR A 138 -8.57 12.49 -3.75
C THR A 138 -7.29 13.23 -3.36
N GLN A 139 -7.10 13.47 -2.06
CA GLN A 139 -5.92 14.17 -1.54
C GLN A 139 -4.64 13.40 -1.82
N LEU A 140 -4.63 12.07 -1.61
CA LEU A 140 -3.51 11.20 -1.97
C LEU A 140 -3.22 11.25 -3.48
N GLN A 141 -4.25 11.16 -4.32
CA GLN A 141 -4.10 11.21 -5.78
C GLN A 141 -3.49 12.53 -6.26
N LEU A 142 -4.01 13.66 -5.76
CA LEU A 142 -3.53 15.00 -6.14
C LEU A 142 -2.09 15.21 -5.66
N THR A 143 -1.77 14.76 -4.43
CA THR A 143 -0.44 14.84 -3.85
C THR A 143 0.56 13.99 -4.62
N ALA A 144 0.20 12.74 -4.94
CA ALA A 144 1.02 11.86 -5.76
C ALA A 144 1.42 12.54 -7.08
N ARG A 145 0.44 13.09 -7.80
CA ARG A 145 0.66 13.78 -9.09
C ARG A 145 1.48 15.06 -8.95
N LYS A 146 1.11 15.92 -7.98
CA LYS A 146 1.73 17.25 -7.82
C LYS A 146 3.19 17.17 -7.38
N LYS A 147 3.48 16.25 -6.48
CA LYS A 147 4.82 16.07 -5.89
C LYS A 147 5.62 14.94 -6.54
N ASN A 148 5.01 14.20 -7.47
CA ASN A 148 5.60 13.03 -8.13
C ASN A 148 6.05 11.95 -7.14
N LEU A 149 5.21 11.65 -6.13
CA LEU A 149 5.47 10.67 -5.07
C LEU A 149 5.10 9.25 -5.50
N TYR A 150 5.69 8.27 -4.83
CA TYR A 150 5.15 6.92 -4.76
C TYR A 150 4.03 6.89 -3.70
N VAL A 151 2.86 6.37 -4.05
CA VAL A 151 1.78 6.14 -3.10
C VAL A 151 1.33 4.70 -3.20
N VAL A 152 1.42 3.96 -2.08
CA VAL A 152 1.03 2.56 -1.99
C VAL A 152 0.02 2.41 -0.86
N ILE A 153 -1.16 1.91 -1.17
CA ILE A 153 -2.18 1.64 -0.17
C ILE A 153 -2.51 0.16 -0.12
N ALA A 154 -2.66 -0.38 1.07
CA ALA A 154 -3.25 -1.69 1.29
C ALA A 154 -4.74 -1.56 1.62
N GLU A 155 -5.55 -2.52 1.19
CA GLU A 155 -6.96 -2.61 1.54
C GLU A 155 -7.32 -4.00 2.07
N GLN A 156 -8.16 -4.03 3.12
CA GLN A 156 -8.82 -5.24 3.57
C GLN A 156 -9.93 -5.63 2.60
N VAL A 157 -10.32 -6.90 2.62
CA VAL A 157 -11.29 -7.47 1.71
C VAL A 157 -12.45 -8.12 2.47
N TYR A 158 -13.54 -8.32 1.77
CA TYR A 158 -14.67 -9.15 2.18
C TYR A 158 -15.01 -10.14 1.07
N THR A 159 -15.69 -11.21 1.43
CA THR A 159 -16.25 -12.16 0.47
C THR A 159 -17.69 -11.76 0.19
N ASP A 160 -18.03 -11.52 -1.07
CA ASP A 160 -19.38 -11.17 -1.47
C ASP A 160 -20.29 -12.41 -1.50
N LYS A 161 -21.57 -12.20 -1.84
CA LYS A 161 -22.59 -13.28 -1.89
C LYS A 161 -22.31 -14.36 -2.94
N ASN A 162 -21.45 -14.06 -3.90
CA ASN A 162 -21.03 -14.99 -4.96
C ASN A 162 -19.72 -15.71 -4.62
N GLY A 163 -19.15 -15.49 -3.43
CA GLY A 163 -17.86 -16.04 -3.03
C GLY A 163 -16.65 -15.28 -3.58
N GLU A 164 -16.85 -14.11 -4.20
CA GLU A 164 -15.75 -13.32 -4.74
C GLU A 164 -15.13 -12.42 -3.65
N ILE A 165 -13.81 -12.39 -3.63
CA ILE A 165 -13.03 -11.53 -2.74
C ILE A 165 -12.96 -10.11 -3.32
N LYS A 166 -13.54 -9.14 -2.62
CA LYS A 166 -13.59 -7.73 -3.02
C LYS A 166 -13.02 -6.82 -1.94
N PRO A 167 -12.31 -5.75 -2.31
CA PRO A 167 -11.86 -4.75 -1.34
C PRO A 167 -13.06 -3.97 -0.77
N PHE A 168 -12.95 -3.54 0.50
CA PHE A 168 -13.89 -2.60 1.13
C PHE A 168 -13.70 -1.18 0.62
N SER A 169 -13.53 -0.98 -0.67
CA SER A 169 -13.42 0.35 -1.27
C SER A 169 -14.70 0.73 -2.01
N HIS A 170 -14.89 2.03 -2.17
CA HIS A 170 -16.02 2.55 -2.92
C HIS A 170 -15.69 2.56 -4.43
N ARG A 171 -16.66 2.22 -5.29
CA ARG A 171 -16.47 2.21 -6.76
C ARG A 171 -15.95 3.54 -7.32
N GLU A 172 -16.35 4.65 -6.70
CA GLU A 172 -15.90 5.98 -7.08
C GLU A 172 -14.40 6.21 -6.89
N THR A 173 -13.70 5.37 -6.10
CA THR A 173 -12.25 5.44 -5.95
C THR A 173 -11.48 4.65 -7.00
N ASP A 174 -12.13 3.77 -7.76
CA ASP A 174 -11.46 2.89 -8.71
C ASP A 174 -10.79 3.66 -9.87
N HIS A 175 -11.31 4.82 -10.26
CA HIS A 175 -10.68 5.67 -11.27
C HIS A 175 -9.47 6.46 -10.74
N MET A 176 -9.38 6.67 -9.41
CA MET A 176 -8.27 7.37 -8.77
C MET A 176 -7.00 6.52 -8.74
N VAL A 177 -7.16 5.19 -8.66
CA VAL A 177 -6.08 4.21 -8.61
C VAL A 177 -5.68 3.81 -10.03
N LYS A 178 -4.39 3.72 -10.33
CA LYS A 178 -3.90 3.38 -11.67
C LYS A 178 -3.25 2.00 -11.75
N THR A 179 -2.77 1.49 -10.63
CA THR A 179 -2.26 0.12 -10.50
C THR A 179 -2.99 -0.59 -9.37
N VAL A 180 -3.54 -1.76 -9.65
CA VAL A 180 -4.28 -2.59 -8.68
C VAL A 180 -3.73 -4.00 -8.70
N ILE A 181 -3.27 -4.48 -7.54
CA ILE A 181 -2.67 -5.79 -7.34
C ILE A 181 -3.55 -6.58 -6.37
N LYS A 182 -4.04 -7.74 -6.79
CA LYS A 182 -4.69 -8.72 -5.90
C LYS A 182 -3.64 -9.70 -5.41
N LEU A 183 -3.59 -9.92 -4.09
CA LEU A 183 -2.71 -10.92 -3.48
C LEU A 183 -3.54 -12.08 -2.93
N GLU A 184 -3.11 -13.31 -3.23
CA GLU A 184 -3.78 -14.55 -2.83
C GLU A 184 -2.78 -15.56 -2.26
N ARG A 185 -3.26 -16.45 -1.41
CA ARG A 185 -2.50 -17.65 -0.99
C ARG A 185 -2.59 -18.68 -2.09
N LYS A 186 -1.45 -19.25 -2.50
CA LYS A 186 -1.40 -20.29 -3.54
C LYS A 186 -1.08 -21.68 -2.97
N GLY A 187 -0.18 -21.72 -1.99
CA GLY A 187 0.29 -22.94 -1.36
C GLY A 187 1.03 -22.65 -0.06
N ILE A 188 1.72 -23.63 0.48
CA ILE A 188 2.52 -23.48 1.70
C ILE A 188 3.68 -22.50 1.40
N GLY A 189 3.66 -21.34 2.06
CA GLY A 189 4.68 -20.29 1.86
C GLY A 189 4.57 -19.52 0.54
N GLU A 190 3.76 -19.97 -0.43
CA GLU A 190 3.61 -19.34 -1.73
C GLU A 190 2.42 -18.38 -1.79
N ARG A 191 2.59 -17.30 -2.55
CA ARG A 191 1.61 -16.26 -2.80
C ARG A 191 1.54 -16.00 -4.31
N GLN A 192 0.37 -15.60 -4.75
CA GLN A 192 0.16 -15.12 -6.11
C GLN A 192 -0.25 -13.66 -6.08
N ALA A 193 0.41 -12.85 -6.90
CA ALA A 193 -0.02 -11.52 -7.26
C ALA A 193 -0.71 -11.57 -8.63
N THR A 194 -1.88 -10.97 -8.74
CA THR A 194 -2.59 -10.80 -10.01
C THR A 194 -2.76 -9.31 -10.27
N LEU A 195 -2.35 -8.86 -11.44
CA LEU A 195 -2.49 -7.47 -11.87
C LEU A 195 -3.91 -7.24 -12.36
N MET A 196 -4.72 -6.55 -11.56
CA MET A 196 -6.12 -6.26 -11.88
C MET A 196 -6.27 -5.00 -12.73
N LYS A 197 -5.28 -4.10 -12.67
CA LYS A 197 -5.25 -2.85 -13.43
C LYS A 197 -3.83 -2.33 -13.50
N HIS A 198 -3.42 -1.87 -14.66
CA HIS A 198 -2.13 -1.20 -14.87
C HIS A 198 -2.17 -0.32 -16.12
N ARG A 199 -1.28 0.68 -16.22
CA ARG A 199 -1.24 1.58 -17.40
C ARG A 199 -0.66 0.92 -18.64
N PHE A 200 0.32 0.03 -18.48
CA PHE A 200 1.15 -0.51 -19.56
C PHE A 200 1.24 -2.03 -19.59
N GLN A 201 0.88 -2.69 -18.49
CA GLN A 201 0.89 -4.14 -18.40
C GLN A 201 -0.51 -4.69 -18.62
N PRO A 202 -0.65 -5.87 -19.24
CA PRO A 202 -1.95 -6.48 -19.46
C PRO A 202 -2.60 -6.88 -18.13
N GLU A 203 -3.90 -6.65 -18.02
CA GLU A 203 -4.74 -7.14 -16.93
C GLU A 203 -4.73 -8.67 -16.91
N GLY A 204 -4.79 -9.25 -15.70
CA GLY A 204 -4.76 -10.69 -15.50
C GLY A 204 -3.36 -11.30 -15.49
N LYS A 205 -2.29 -10.53 -15.76
CA LYS A 205 -0.91 -11.01 -15.60
C LYS A 205 -0.67 -11.42 -14.14
N THR A 206 0.00 -12.54 -13.91
CA THR A 206 0.26 -13.08 -12.58
C THR A 206 1.74 -13.28 -12.30
N ALA A 207 2.10 -13.24 -11.02
CA ALA A 207 3.42 -13.61 -10.52
C ALA A 207 3.29 -14.44 -9.25
N ILE A 208 4.15 -15.44 -9.09
CA ILE A 208 4.27 -16.22 -7.86
C ILE A 208 5.49 -15.71 -7.09
N PHE A 209 5.31 -15.53 -5.80
CA PHE A 209 6.35 -15.08 -4.88
C PHE A 209 6.20 -15.78 -3.52
N ARG A 210 7.19 -15.65 -2.67
CA ARG A 210 7.21 -16.23 -1.32
C ARG A 210 7.38 -15.15 -0.26
N ILE A 211 6.79 -15.39 0.91
CA ILE A 211 7.07 -14.61 2.12
C ILE A 211 8.13 -15.38 2.90
N THR A 212 9.33 -14.84 2.97
CA THR A 212 10.47 -15.43 3.67
C THR A 212 10.83 -14.60 4.91
N HIS A 213 11.87 -15.03 5.63
CA HIS A 213 12.45 -14.24 6.72
C HIS A 213 12.98 -12.88 6.22
N HIS A 214 13.47 -12.82 5.01
CA HIS A 214 14.09 -11.63 4.42
C HIS A 214 13.14 -10.73 3.63
N GLY A 215 11.87 -11.07 3.56
CA GLY A 215 10.85 -10.28 2.86
C GLY A 215 10.08 -11.09 1.83
N LEU A 216 9.71 -10.42 0.74
CA LEU A 216 9.10 -11.03 -0.44
C LEU A 216 10.18 -11.41 -1.44
N GLU A 217 10.15 -12.63 -1.93
CA GLU A 217 11.11 -13.21 -2.88
C GLU A 217 10.40 -13.96 -4.01
#